data_4f1a24908be0c1a8c6463208736efcaf
#
_entry.id   4f1a24908be0c1a8c6463208736efcaf
#
_cell.length_a   1.000
_cell.length_b   1.000
_cell.length_c   1.000
_cell.angle_alpha   90.00
_cell.angle_beta   90.00
_cell.angle_gamma   90.00
#
_symmetry.space_group_name_H-M   'P 1'
#
loop_
_entity.id
_entity.type
_entity.pdbx_description
1 polymer ?
#
loop_
_entity_poly.entity_id
_entity_poly.type
_entity_poly.pdbx_seq_one_letter_code
_entity_poly.pdbx_strand_id
1 'polypeptide(L)'
;MKIIKVINNNTVSVIDDKGKEQIISGKGIGFGKKYGDEPDKDKIQKMYLVTDSELRKRLIECLTEIPYEHIKLTADLVDYISSHIDGRLNESLIITLSDHISFAIERKKQGLE
;
A
#
# COMPACT_ATOMS: atom_id res chain seq x y z
N MET A 1 17.12 6.21 -0.70
CA MET A 1 15.94 6.52 0.13
C MET A 1 16.08 5.90 1.51
N LYS A 2 15.55 6.57 2.51
CA LYS A 2 15.72 6.15 3.90
C LYS A 2 14.36 6.03 4.57
N ILE A 3 14.23 5.02 5.42
CA ILE A 3 13.01 4.80 6.20
C ILE A 3 12.92 5.86 7.28
N ILE A 4 11.78 6.55 7.34
CA ILE A 4 11.50 7.53 8.39
C ILE A 4 10.49 7.00 9.41
N LYS A 5 9.73 5.99 9.05
CA LYS A 5 8.79 5.33 9.97
C LYS A 5 8.47 3.92 9.49
N VAL A 6 8.51 2.96 10.40
CA VAL A 6 8.00 1.61 10.15
C VAL A 6 6.56 1.58 10.66
N ILE A 7 5.61 1.48 9.72
CA ILE A 7 4.18 1.50 10.06
C ILE A 7 3.75 0.12 10.56
N ASN A 8 4.12 -0.92 9.83
CA ASN A 8 3.99 -2.31 10.26
C ASN A 8 4.99 -3.16 9.47
N ASN A 9 4.93 -4.49 9.61
CA ASN A 9 5.89 -5.38 8.94
C ASN A 9 5.85 -5.27 7.41
N ASN A 10 4.76 -4.80 6.86
CA ASN A 10 4.54 -4.77 5.41
C ASN A 10 4.42 -3.35 4.84
N THR A 11 4.64 -2.33 5.66
CA THR A 11 4.44 -0.94 5.24
C THR A 11 5.45 -0.03 5.94
N VAL A 12 6.18 0.74 5.15
CA VAL A 12 7.12 1.74 5.67
C VAL A 12 6.90 3.07 4.99
N SER A 13 7.22 4.15 5.70
CA SER A 13 7.30 5.48 5.11
C SER A 13 8.78 5.80 4.91
N VAL A 14 9.12 6.30 3.73
CA VAL A 14 10.50 6.63 3.37
C VAL A 14 10.59 8.06 2.87
N ILE A 15 11.79 8.61 2.88
CA ILE A 15 12.07 9.86 2.21
C ILE A 15 13.03 9.58 1.07
N ASP A 16 12.73 10.12 -0.12
CA ASP A 16 13.58 9.90 -1.29
C ASP A 16 14.70 10.93 -1.36
N ASP A 17 15.56 10.80 -2.38
CA ASP A 17 16.71 11.67 -2.54
C ASP A 17 16.33 13.13 -2.81
N LYS A 18 15.08 13.36 -3.22
CA LYS A 18 14.54 14.70 -3.46
C LYS A 18 13.79 15.27 -2.25
N GLY A 19 13.82 14.55 -1.13
CA GLY A 19 13.14 14.99 0.09
C GLY A 19 11.65 14.74 0.11
N LYS A 20 11.11 13.94 -0.81
CA LYS A 20 9.69 13.62 -0.84
C LYS A 20 9.41 12.34 -0.07
N GLU A 21 8.35 12.38 0.73
CA GLU A 21 7.90 11.23 1.49
C GLU A 21 7.07 10.30 0.61
N GLN A 22 7.38 9.01 0.67
CA GLN A 22 6.63 7.98 -0.03
C GLN A 22 6.28 6.86 0.93
N ILE A 23 5.18 6.16 0.64
CA ILE A 23 4.76 5.00 1.41
C ILE A 23 5.05 3.78 0.55
N ILE A 24 5.70 2.79 1.15
CA ILE A 24 6.05 1.55 0.45
C ILE A 24 5.30 0.40 1.09
N SER A 25 4.60 -0.39 0.25
CA SER A 25 3.97 -1.63 0.63
C SER A 25 4.78 -2.79 0.06
N GLY A 26 5.02 -3.81 0.88
CA GLY A 26 5.74 -5.00 0.45
C GLY A 26 5.84 -5.99 1.61
N LYS A 27 5.65 -7.27 1.33
CA LYS A 27 5.66 -8.29 2.37
C LYS A 27 7.03 -8.32 3.06
N GLY A 28 7.03 -8.06 4.36
CA GLY A 28 8.23 -8.05 5.18
C GLY A 28 9.12 -6.82 5.00
N ILE A 29 8.67 -5.81 4.26
CA ILE A 29 9.49 -4.61 3.97
C ILE A 29 9.91 -3.87 5.25
N GLY A 30 9.08 -3.90 6.28
CA GLY A 30 9.35 -3.23 7.56
C GLY A 30 9.96 -4.14 8.61
N PHE A 31 10.01 -5.45 8.36
CA PHE A 31 10.47 -6.40 9.36
C PHE A 31 11.97 -6.19 9.66
N GLY A 32 12.29 -6.01 10.94
CA GLY A 32 13.69 -5.81 11.36
C GLY A 32 14.27 -4.45 10.96
N LYS A 33 13.47 -3.54 10.44
CA LYS A 33 13.91 -2.22 10.00
C LYS A 33 13.63 -1.15 11.04
N LYS A 34 14.39 -0.06 10.98
CA LYS A 34 14.24 1.08 11.89
C LYS A 34 14.53 2.37 11.12
N TYR A 35 14.29 3.49 11.78
CA TYR A 35 14.58 4.81 11.25
C TYR A 35 16.01 4.88 10.72
N GLY A 36 16.15 5.40 9.51
CA GLY A 36 17.45 5.57 8.87
C GLY A 36 17.91 4.40 8.02
N ASP A 37 17.26 3.23 8.14
CA ASP A 37 17.60 2.08 7.31
C ASP A 37 17.13 2.28 5.87
N GLU A 38 17.78 1.59 4.94
CA GLU A 38 17.32 1.53 3.56
C GLU A 38 16.33 0.37 3.42
N PRO A 39 15.22 0.57 2.69
CA PRO A 39 14.32 -0.55 2.44
C PRO A 39 14.95 -1.56 1.47
N ASP A 40 14.60 -2.83 1.65
CA ASP A 40 15.05 -3.89 0.73
C ASP A 40 14.28 -3.76 -0.58
N LYS A 41 15.00 -3.42 -1.65
CA LYS A 41 14.39 -3.14 -2.95
C LYS A 41 13.61 -4.32 -3.53
N ASP A 42 14.06 -5.54 -3.27
CA ASP A 42 13.41 -6.76 -3.76
C ASP A 42 12.10 -7.07 -3.03
N LYS A 43 11.83 -6.41 -1.91
CA LYS A 43 10.58 -6.56 -1.17
C LYS A 43 9.53 -5.51 -1.53
N ILE A 44 9.88 -4.51 -2.34
CA ILE A 44 8.94 -3.45 -2.72
C ILE A 44 7.89 -4.02 -3.66
N GLN A 45 6.63 -4.00 -3.22
CA GLN A 45 5.52 -4.39 -4.07
C GLN A 45 4.93 -3.17 -4.77
N LYS A 46 4.74 -2.06 -4.03
CA LYS A 46 4.17 -0.83 -4.58
C LYS A 46 4.69 0.37 -3.81
N MET A 47 4.93 1.47 -4.52
CA MET A 47 5.31 2.75 -3.93
C MET A 47 4.21 3.76 -4.19
N TYR A 48 3.84 4.53 -3.17
CA TYR A 48 2.79 5.54 -3.26
C TYR A 48 3.36 6.90 -2.92
N LEU A 49 3.24 7.85 -3.83
CA LEU A 49 3.57 9.24 -3.59
C LEU A 49 2.25 10.02 -3.43
N VAL A 50 1.91 10.35 -2.19
CA VAL A 50 0.66 11.04 -1.88
C VAL A 50 1.00 12.32 -1.13
N THR A 51 0.72 13.47 -1.76
CA THR A 51 1.02 14.78 -1.19
C THR A 51 -0.12 15.34 -0.35
N ASP A 52 -1.35 14.92 -0.60
CA ASP A 52 -2.51 15.30 0.20
C ASP A 52 -2.45 14.58 1.55
N SER A 53 -2.42 15.34 2.64
CA SER A 53 -2.24 14.77 3.98
C SER A 53 -3.43 13.91 4.42
N GLU A 54 -4.65 14.29 4.06
CA GLU A 54 -5.83 13.52 4.40
C GLU A 54 -5.88 12.20 3.64
N LEU A 55 -5.59 12.24 2.34
CA LEU A 55 -5.54 11.04 1.51
C LEU A 55 -4.42 10.10 1.98
N ARG A 56 -3.26 10.65 2.35
CA ARG A 56 -2.15 9.86 2.87
C ARG A 56 -2.54 9.16 4.17
N LYS A 57 -3.23 9.85 5.07
CA LYS A 57 -3.71 9.26 6.32
C LYS A 57 -4.65 8.10 6.05
N ARG A 58 -5.59 8.26 5.13
CA ARG A 58 -6.54 7.20 4.75
C ARG A 58 -5.83 6.01 4.11
N LEU A 59 -4.82 6.26 3.29
CA LEU A 59 -4.02 5.19 2.68
C LEU A 59 -3.27 4.39 3.76
N ILE A 60 -2.65 5.07 4.71
CA ILE A 60 -1.95 4.40 5.81
C ILE A 60 -2.92 3.55 6.63
N GLU A 61 -4.10 4.06 6.94
CA GLU A 61 -5.12 3.30 7.65
C GLU A 61 -5.52 2.05 6.87
N CYS A 62 -5.74 2.18 5.57
CA CYS A 62 -6.07 1.08 4.68
C CYS A 62 -4.96 0.00 4.70
N LEU A 63 -3.71 0.42 4.52
CA LEU A 63 -2.57 -0.50 4.49
C LEU A 63 -2.30 -1.14 5.86
N THR A 64 -2.78 -0.53 6.94
CA THR A 64 -2.62 -1.06 8.29
C THR A 64 -3.73 -2.06 8.66
N GLU A 65 -4.97 -1.77 8.26
CA GLU A 65 -6.14 -2.52 8.69
C GLU A 65 -6.49 -3.70 7.79
N ILE A 66 -6.16 -3.62 6.50
CA ILE A 66 -6.50 -4.66 5.53
C ILE A 66 -5.33 -5.64 5.42
N PRO A 67 -5.60 -6.96 5.40
CA PRO A 67 -4.54 -7.96 5.24
C PRO A 67 -3.70 -7.70 3.98
N TYR A 68 -2.39 -7.89 4.09
CA TYR A 68 -1.47 -7.59 3.00
C TYR A 68 -1.84 -8.31 1.70
N GLU A 69 -2.30 -9.56 1.78
CA GLU A 69 -2.65 -10.33 0.59
C GLU A 69 -3.81 -9.70 -0.16
N HIS A 70 -4.74 -9.07 0.54
CA HIS A 70 -5.86 -8.34 -0.08
C HIS A 70 -5.37 -7.04 -0.71
N ILE A 71 -4.44 -6.35 -0.07
CA ILE A 71 -3.81 -5.13 -0.61
C ILE A 71 -3.07 -5.46 -1.91
N LYS A 72 -2.28 -6.54 -1.90
CA LYS A 72 -1.52 -6.97 -3.08
C LYS A 72 -2.44 -7.33 -4.23
N LEU A 73 -3.48 -8.09 -3.96
CA LEU A 73 -4.46 -8.46 -4.98
C LEU A 73 -5.10 -7.22 -5.60
N THR A 74 -5.48 -6.26 -4.76
CA THR A 74 -6.08 -5.01 -5.23
C THR A 74 -5.11 -4.19 -6.07
N ALA A 75 -3.87 -4.08 -5.62
CA ALA A 75 -2.84 -3.34 -6.36
C ALA A 75 -2.57 -3.97 -7.73
N ASP A 76 -2.50 -5.29 -7.78
CA ASP A 76 -2.31 -6.02 -9.05
C ASP A 76 -3.50 -5.79 -9.99
N LEU A 77 -4.73 -5.79 -9.45
CA LEU A 77 -5.93 -5.52 -10.25
C LEU A 77 -5.94 -4.09 -10.77
N VAL A 78 -5.60 -3.12 -9.95
CA VAL A 78 -5.53 -1.72 -10.37
C VAL A 78 -4.48 -1.53 -11.45
N ASP A 79 -3.33 -2.15 -11.32
CA ASP A 79 -2.28 -2.08 -12.34
C ASP A 79 -2.75 -2.71 -13.66
N TYR A 80 -3.44 -3.85 -13.59
CA TYR A 80 -4.01 -4.49 -14.77
C TYR A 80 -5.02 -3.58 -15.47
N ILE A 81 -5.97 -3.01 -14.71
CA ILE A 81 -6.97 -2.11 -15.27
C ILE A 81 -6.30 -0.88 -15.89
N SER A 82 -5.31 -0.30 -15.20
CA SER A 82 -4.60 0.88 -15.69
C SER A 82 -3.90 0.63 -17.02
N SER A 83 -3.39 -0.58 -17.22
CA SER A 83 -2.71 -0.94 -18.48
C SER A 83 -3.66 -1.08 -19.66
N HIS A 84 -4.97 -1.22 -19.40
CA HIS A 84 -5.99 -1.42 -20.44
C HIS A 84 -6.91 -0.22 -20.61
N ILE A 85 -6.79 0.79 -19.77
CA ILE A 85 -7.60 1.99 -19.81
C ILE A 85 -6.68 3.19 -20.01
N ASP A 86 -7.06 4.07 -20.92
CA ASP A 86 -6.34 5.31 -21.17
C ASP A 86 -6.70 6.32 -20.07
N GLY A 87 -5.97 6.29 -18.96
CA GLY A 87 -6.22 7.17 -17.82
C GLY A 87 -5.48 6.73 -16.58
N ARG A 88 -5.37 7.63 -15.61
CA ARG A 88 -4.70 7.35 -14.34
C ARG A 88 -5.71 6.97 -13.28
N LEU A 89 -5.44 5.85 -12.61
CA LEU A 89 -6.16 5.48 -11.40
C LEU A 89 -5.37 6.02 -10.21
N ASN A 90 -6.04 6.73 -9.33
CA ASN A 90 -5.40 7.36 -8.18
C ASN A 90 -5.46 6.48 -6.93
N GLU A 91 -4.78 6.92 -5.87
CA GLU A 91 -4.69 6.20 -4.61
C GLU A 91 -6.04 6.06 -3.91
N SER A 92 -6.99 6.95 -4.18
CA SER A 92 -8.37 6.82 -3.66
C SER A 92 -9.02 5.53 -4.15
N LEU A 93 -8.74 5.13 -5.39
CA LEU A 93 -9.29 3.90 -5.96
C LEU A 93 -8.71 2.67 -5.25
N ILE A 94 -7.41 2.68 -4.94
CA ILE A 94 -6.77 1.61 -4.16
C ILE A 94 -7.49 1.44 -2.83
N ILE A 95 -7.75 2.53 -2.12
CA ILE A 95 -8.42 2.50 -0.82
C ILE A 95 -9.82 1.91 -0.97
N THR A 96 -10.60 2.41 -1.91
CA THR A 96 -11.98 1.98 -2.11
C THR A 96 -12.06 0.52 -2.52
N LEU A 97 -11.25 0.10 -3.50
CA LEU A 97 -11.26 -1.28 -3.99
C LEU A 97 -10.74 -2.25 -2.95
N SER A 98 -9.72 -1.87 -2.16
CA SER A 98 -9.21 -2.73 -1.09
C SER A 98 -10.29 -3.03 -0.06
N ASP A 99 -11.07 -2.01 0.34
CA ASP A 99 -12.18 -2.20 1.26
C ASP A 99 -13.23 -3.14 0.70
N HIS A 100 -13.63 -2.96 -0.55
CA HIS A 100 -14.64 -3.80 -1.20
C HIS A 100 -14.16 -5.24 -1.35
N ILE A 101 -12.93 -5.44 -1.82
CA ILE A 101 -12.38 -6.77 -2.05
C ILE A 101 -12.20 -7.50 -0.72
N SER A 102 -11.65 -6.83 0.28
CA SER A 102 -11.45 -7.43 1.59
C SER A 102 -12.78 -7.82 2.23
N PHE A 103 -13.78 -6.94 2.15
CA PHE A 103 -15.12 -7.24 2.66
C PHE A 103 -15.74 -8.46 1.96
N ALA A 104 -15.62 -8.53 0.62
CA ALA A 104 -16.17 -9.65 -0.16
C ALA A 104 -15.49 -10.97 0.21
N ILE A 105 -14.16 -10.96 0.38
CA ILE A 105 -13.41 -12.16 0.77
C ILE A 105 -13.84 -12.63 2.15
N GLU A 106 -13.97 -11.73 3.11
CA GLU A 106 -14.38 -12.08 4.48
C GLU A 106 -15.80 -12.64 4.50
N ARG A 107 -16.73 -12.06 3.73
CA ARG A 107 -18.09 -12.58 3.64
C ARG A 107 -18.09 -14.00 3.09
N LYS A 108 -17.31 -14.28 2.06
CA LYS A 108 -17.22 -15.61 1.47
C LYS A 108 -16.66 -16.62 2.47
N LYS A 109 -15.62 -16.24 3.22
CA LYS A 109 -15.04 -17.11 4.24
C LYS A 109 -16.04 -17.45 5.34
N GLN A 110 -16.96 -16.53 5.64
CA GLN A 110 -17.99 -16.75 6.65
C GLN A 110 -19.21 -17.49 6.10
N GLY A 111 -19.22 -17.84 4.82
CA GLY A 111 -20.36 -18.46 4.17
C GLY A 111 -21.53 -17.53 3.89
N LEU A 112 -21.30 -16.23 3.96
CA LEU A 112 -22.29 -15.20 3.65
C LEU A 112 -22.14 -14.77 2.19
N GLU A 113 -23.23 -14.68 1.49
CA GLU A 113 -23.23 -14.27 0.08
C GLU A 113 -23.74 -12.83 -0.06
#